data_52f6d9619cf7836dc99481dc81d36c87
#
_entry.id   52f6d9619cf7836dc99481dc81d36c87
#
_cell.length_a   1.000
_cell.length_b   1.000
_cell.length_c   1.000
_cell.angle_alpha   90.00
_cell.angle_beta   90.00
_cell.angle_gamma   90.00
#
_symmetry.space_group_name_H-M   'P 1'
#
loop_
_entity.id
_entity.type
_entity.pdbx_description
1 polymer ?
#
loop_
_entity_poly.entity_id
_entity_poly.type
_entity_poly.pdbx_seq_one_letter_code
_entity_poly.pdbx_strand_id
1 'polypeptide(L)'
;MTDLLQVDALSTHFGTRNGTIRAVDDVSLTIVRGETVGLVGESGCGKSTLGKTLVGLLRPTSGSIRIHGAEVGSLGRRARRPFARRMQMVFQDPFSSLNPRIGVGRLIEEPLIVHGIGTAAERRARADAMMARVGLSPAMRDRYPHEFSGGQRQRIGIARGLVLEPDLLICDEPVSALDLSVQAQVINLLVDLQAELGHSYLFISHDLAVVEHIADRILVMYLGRIVESAVATELWSRPLHPYSRGLAAAAPVADPVTARARPSELIRGDVPSLFSVPSGCGFHPRCPIAIDRCVLHPPELQALSGNRAVACHRVAESRDGGITLAGNPV
;
A
#
# COMPACT_ATOMS: atom_id res chain seq x y z
N MET A 1 -5.01 2.01 -21.55
CA MET A 1 -4.67 0.93 -20.59
C MET A 1 -5.96 0.59 -19.84
N THR A 2 -6.29 -0.69 -19.69
CA THR A 2 -7.51 -1.09 -18.96
C THR A 2 -7.21 -1.18 -17.48
N ASP A 3 -8.07 -0.59 -16.66
CA ASP A 3 -7.96 -0.63 -15.21
C ASP A 3 -8.07 -2.08 -14.71
N LEU A 4 -7.10 -2.52 -13.93
CA LEU A 4 -7.11 -3.81 -13.25
C LEU A 4 -8.00 -3.74 -12.01
N LEU A 5 -7.76 -2.74 -11.17
CA LEU A 5 -8.51 -2.42 -9.97
C LEU A 5 -9.06 -1.00 -10.05
N GLN A 6 -10.34 -0.84 -9.76
CA GLN A 6 -10.99 0.45 -9.58
C GLN A 6 -11.69 0.48 -8.23
N VAL A 7 -11.46 1.51 -7.48
CA VAL A 7 -12.06 1.76 -6.15
C VAL A 7 -12.69 3.14 -6.16
N ASP A 8 -13.97 3.21 -5.81
CA ASP A 8 -14.73 4.45 -5.85
C ASP A 8 -15.36 4.72 -4.47
N ALA A 9 -15.03 5.85 -3.87
CA ALA A 9 -15.57 6.38 -2.61
C ALA A 9 -15.61 5.34 -1.48
N LEU A 10 -14.57 4.49 -1.38
CA LEU A 10 -14.51 3.37 -0.45
C LEU A 10 -14.35 3.86 0.98
N SER A 11 -15.22 3.37 1.86
CA SER A 11 -15.10 3.60 3.29
C SER A 11 -15.15 2.29 4.07
N THR A 12 -14.34 2.22 5.14
CA THR A 12 -14.32 1.11 6.09
C THR A 12 -14.26 1.69 7.50
N HIS A 13 -15.37 1.64 8.18
CA HIS A 13 -15.56 2.19 9.52
C HIS A 13 -15.78 1.08 10.53
N PHE A 14 -15.29 1.27 11.75
CA PHE A 14 -15.48 0.33 12.86
C PHE A 14 -16.27 0.99 13.97
N GLY A 15 -17.43 0.44 14.30
CA GLY A 15 -18.21 0.84 15.47
C GLY A 15 -17.55 0.34 16.75
N THR A 16 -17.36 1.22 17.73
CA THR A 16 -16.85 0.89 19.06
C THR A 16 -17.78 1.47 20.14
N ARG A 17 -17.59 1.08 21.41
CA ARG A 17 -18.34 1.66 22.53
C ARG A 17 -18.13 3.18 22.68
N ASN A 18 -16.99 3.69 22.21
CA ASN A 18 -16.58 5.09 22.36
C ASN A 18 -16.81 5.93 21.09
N GLY A 19 -17.45 5.36 20.06
CA GLY A 19 -17.69 6.05 18.79
C GLY A 19 -17.27 5.24 17.57
N THR A 20 -17.17 5.89 16.43
CA THR A 20 -16.83 5.26 15.15
C THR A 20 -15.40 5.61 14.72
N ILE A 21 -14.57 4.60 14.47
CA ILE A 21 -13.26 4.77 13.87
C ILE A 21 -13.43 4.78 12.35
N ARG A 22 -13.03 5.87 11.69
CA ARG A 22 -13.04 6.01 10.23
C ARG A 22 -11.67 5.64 9.67
N ALA A 23 -11.37 4.34 9.63
CA ALA A 23 -10.04 3.88 9.24
C ALA A 23 -9.75 4.05 7.73
N VAL A 24 -10.76 3.93 6.89
CA VAL A 24 -10.76 4.30 5.46
C VAL A 24 -12.01 5.14 5.25
N ASP A 25 -11.87 6.33 4.69
CA ASP A 25 -12.94 7.31 4.57
C ASP A 25 -12.88 7.99 3.20
N ASP A 26 -13.80 7.63 2.30
CA ASP A 26 -13.94 8.19 0.97
C ASP A 26 -12.67 8.06 0.09
N VAL A 27 -12.10 6.84 0.02
CA VAL A 27 -10.90 6.56 -0.78
C VAL A 27 -11.29 6.14 -2.19
N SER A 28 -10.76 6.84 -3.19
CA SER A 28 -10.84 6.47 -4.60
C SER A 28 -9.44 6.29 -5.18
N LEU A 29 -9.23 5.19 -5.90
CA LEU A 29 -7.97 4.88 -6.58
C LEU A 29 -8.19 3.90 -7.74
N THR A 30 -7.26 3.89 -8.67
CA THR A 30 -7.17 2.90 -9.74
C THR A 30 -5.80 2.26 -9.73
N ILE A 31 -5.68 1.03 -10.20
CA ILE A 31 -4.40 0.37 -10.49
C ILE A 31 -4.53 -0.22 -11.90
N VAL A 32 -3.59 0.11 -12.77
CA VAL A 32 -3.53 -0.49 -14.10
C VAL A 32 -2.68 -1.75 -14.09
N ARG A 33 -2.83 -2.59 -15.12
CA ARG A 33 -2.08 -3.85 -15.20
C ARG A 33 -0.59 -3.59 -15.32
N GLY A 34 0.22 -4.29 -14.52
CA GLY A 34 1.67 -4.17 -14.46
C GLY A 34 2.18 -2.96 -13.66
N GLU A 35 1.28 -2.13 -13.10
CA GLU A 35 1.65 -0.96 -12.29
C GLU A 35 1.98 -1.36 -10.86
N THR A 36 3.01 -0.76 -10.28
CA THR A 36 3.25 -0.72 -8.85
C THR A 36 2.77 0.61 -8.26
N VAL A 37 1.72 0.56 -7.46
CA VAL A 37 1.22 1.71 -6.69
C VAL A 37 1.75 1.64 -5.27
N GLY A 38 2.51 2.65 -4.85
CA GLY A 38 2.94 2.84 -3.46
C GLY A 38 1.84 3.49 -2.64
N LEU A 39 1.58 3.00 -1.44
CA LEU A 39 0.68 3.62 -0.47
C LEU A 39 1.46 3.98 0.79
N VAL A 40 1.64 5.27 1.03
CA VAL A 40 2.46 5.78 2.13
C VAL A 40 1.66 6.65 3.10
N GLY A 41 2.16 6.80 4.32
CA GLY A 41 1.57 7.63 5.37
C GLY A 41 2.01 7.17 6.76
N GLU A 42 1.74 7.97 7.79
CA GLU A 42 2.08 7.66 9.18
C GLU A 42 1.41 6.35 9.65
N SER A 43 2.00 5.72 10.69
CA SER A 43 1.42 4.52 11.30
C SER A 43 0.00 4.78 11.79
N GLY A 44 -0.90 3.83 11.59
CA GLY A 44 -2.29 3.95 12.02
C GLY A 44 -3.20 4.79 11.10
N CYS A 45 -2.73 5.37 9.99
CA CYS A 45 -3.57 6.19 9.10
C CYS A 45 -4.58 5.43 8.23
N GLY A 46 -4.61 4.07 8.30
CA GLY A 46 -5.61 3.25 7.60
C GLY A 46 -5.09 2.39 6.43
N LYS A 47 -3.80 2.43 6.09
CA LYS A 47 -3.20 1.71 4.95
C LYS A 47 -3.50 0.20 4.95
N SER A 48 -3.17 -0.49 6.05
CA SER A 48 -3.42 -1.94 6.19
C SER A 48 -4.92 -2.27 6.19
N THR A 49 -5.76 -1.35 6.70
CA THR A 49 -7.23 -1.51 6.63
C THR A 49 -7.70 -1.44 5.19
N LEU A 50 -7.19 -0.52 4.39
CA LEU A 50 -7.49 -0.45 2.96
C LEU A 50 -7.08 -1.75 2.26
N GLY A 51 -5.84 -2.21 2.43
CA GLY A 51 -5.36 -3.47 1.86
C GLY A 51 -6.25 -4.67 2.23
N LYS A 52 -6.59 -4.82 3.51
CA LYS A 52 -7.49 -5.88 4.01
C LYS A 52 -8.91 -5.78 3.46
N THR A 53 -9.42 -4.57 3.25
CA THR A 53 -10.73 -4.34 2.64
C THR A 53 -10.72 -4.75 1.16
N LEU A 54 -9.67 -4.39 0.43
CA LEU A 54 -9.52 -4.76 -0.98
C LEU A 54 -9.50 -6.28 -1.19
N VAL A 55 -8.73 -7.04 -0.40
CA VAL A 55 -8.73 -8.52 -0.49
C VAL A 55 -9.98 -9.17 0.10
N GLY A 56 -10.86 -8.41 0.77
CA GLY A 56 -12.12 -8.89 1.35
C GLY A 56 -12.01 -9.58 2.69
N LEU A 57 -10.93 -9.34 3.41
CA LEU A 57 -10.80 -9.70 4.83
C LEU A 57 -11.66 -8.80 5.72
N LEU A 58 -11.88 -7.56 5.29
CA LEU A 58 -12.80 -6.61 5.91
C LEU A 58 -13.90 -6.27 4.91
N ARG A 59 -15.11 -6.01 5.41
CA ARG A 59 -16.22 -5.53 4.59
C ARG A 59 -16.19 -4.02 4.51
N PRO A 60 -16.35 -3.42 3.31
CA PRO A 60 -16.52 -1.98 3.20
C PRO A 60 -17.85 -1.56 3.88
N THR A 61 -17.85 -0.35 4.44
CA THR A 61 -19.06 0.30 4.96
C THR A 61 -19.85 0.92 3.81
N SER A 62 -19.15 1.49 2.82
CA SER A 62 -19.71 2.08 1.60
C SER A 62 -18.67 2.12 0.48
N GLY A 63 -19.09 2.53 -0.71
CA GLY A 63 -18.26 2.59 -1.90
C GLY A 63 -18.24 1.30 -2.70
N SER A 64 -17.42 1.26 -3.74
CA SER A 64 -17.32 0.10 -4.63
C SER A 64 -15.88 -0.33 -4.88
N ILE A 65 -15.69 -1.64 -5.15
CA ILE A 65 -14.40 -2.24 -5.53
C ILE A 65 -14.67 -3.08 -6.78
N ARG A 66 -14.02 -2.72 -7.89
CA ARG A 66 -14.11 -3.48 -9.15
C ARG A 66 -12.77 -4.06 -9.54
N ILE A 67 -12.78 -5.33 -9.95
CA ILE A 67 -11.61 -6.03 -10.50
C ILE A 67 -11.97 -6.42 -11.93
N HIS A 68 -11.18 -5.98 -12.92
CA HIS A 68 -11.50 -6.15 -14.34
C HIS A 68 -12.94 -5.71 -14.68
N GLY A 69 -13.40 -4.62 -14.08
CA GLY A 69 -14.76 -4.08 -14.25
C GLY A 69 -15.86 -4.80 -13.45
N ALA A 70 -15.59 -5.96 -12.86
CA ALA A 70 -16.57 -6.71 -12.06
C ALA A 70 -16.60 -6.17 -10.62
N GLU A 71 -17.81 -5.81 -10.13
CA GLU A 71 -18.03 -5.39 -8.74
C GLU A 71 -17.80 -6.56 -7.77
N VAL A 72 -16.89 -6.37 -6.79
CA VAL A 72 -16.53 -7.40 -5.82
C VAL A 72 -16.70 -6.96 -4.36
N GLY A 73 -16.81 -5.67 -4.09
CA GLY A 73 -16.89 -5.11 -2.74
C GLY A 73 -18.12 -5.60 -1.96
N SER A 74 -19.25 -5.67 -2.63
CA SER A 74 -20.54 -6.09 -2.06
C SER A 74 -20.73 -7.62 -2.00
N LEU A 75 -19.86 -8.40 -2.67
CA LEU A 75 -20.01 -9.85 -2.78
C LEU A 75 -19.86 -10.56 -1.42
N GLY A 76 -20.75 -11.51 -1.16
CA GLY A 76 -20.59 -12.44 -0.05
C GLY A 76 -19.38 -13.38 -0.25
N ARG A 77 -18.89 -13.97 0.84
CA ARG A 77 -17.66 -14.79 0.88
C ARG A 77 -17.59 -15.86 -0.24
N ARG A 78 -18.71 -16.55 -0.52
CA ARG A 78 -18.76 -17.61 -1.54
C ARG A 78 -18.64 -17.06 -2.96
N ALA A 79 -19.35 -15.97 -3.27
CA ALA A 79 -19.33 -15.33 -4.58
C ALA A 79 -17.99 -14.61 -4.84
N ARG A 80 -17.27 -14.16 -3.79
CA ARG A 80 -15.96 -13.51 -3.88
C ARG A 80 -14.81 -14.49 -4.13
N ARG A 81 -14.99 -15.79 -3.87
CA ARG A 81 -13.93 -16.81 -3.98
C ARG A 81 -13.17 -16.81 -5.33
N PRO A 82 -13.81 -16.70 -6.51
CA PRO A 82 -13.09 -16.61 -7.78
C PRO A 82 -12.17 -15.39 -7.90
N PHE A 83 -12.56 -14.26 -7.30
CA PHE A 83 -11.81 -13.02 -7.30
C PHE A 83 -10.66 -13.04 -6.28
N ALA A 84 -10.80 -13.77 -5.16
CA ALA A 84 -9.74 -13.96 -4.18
C ALA A 84 -8.49 -14.63 -4.80
N ARG A 85 -8.63 -15.43 -5.85
CA ARG A 85 -7.49 -15.98 -6.60
C ARG A 85 -6.70 -14.89 -7.34
N ARG A 86 -7.41 -13.85 -7.84
CA ARG A 86 -6.82 -12.79 -8.65
C ARG A 86 -6.12 -11.71 -7.84
N MET A 87 -6.47 -11.62 -6.56
CA MET A 87 -5.93 -10.61 -5.64
C MET A 87 -5.49 -11.27 -4.35
N GLN A 88 -4.20 -11.23 -4.09
CA GLN A 88 -3.56 -11.86 -2.93
C GLN A 88 -2.89 -10.82 -2.04
N MET A 89 -2.56 -11.19 -0.81
CA MET A 89 -1.92 -10.30 0.16
C MET A 89 -0.74 -10.97 0.86
N VAL A 90 0.37 -10.23 0.93
CA VAL A 90 1.51 -10.53 1.81
C VAL A 90 1.36 -9.66 3.05
N PHE A 91 1.35 -10.28 4.22
CA PHE A 91 1.11 -9.60 5.50
C PHE A 91 2.41 -9.07 6.10
N GLN A 92 2.27 -8.05 6.94
CA GLN A 92 3.34 -7.34 7.64
C GLN A 92 4.21 -8.28 8.50
N ASP A 93 3.58 -9.18 9.24
CA ASP A 93 4.27 -10.12 10.12
C ASP A 93 4.31 -11.53 9.50
N PRO A 94 5.49 -11.96 9.00
CA PRO A 94 5.65 -13.30 8.45
C PRO A 94 5.53 -14.41 9.51
N PHE A 95 5.74 -14.10 10.81
CA PHE A 95 5.62 -15.09 11.88
C PHE A 95 4.17 -15.46 12.13
N SER A 96 3.29 -14.47 12.27
CA SER A 96 1.86 -14.74 12.54
C SER A 96 1.10 -15.22 11.30
N SER A 97 1.61 -14.94 10.09
CA SER A 97 0.96 -15.31 8.85
C SER A 97 1.19 -16.75 8.41
N LEU A 98 2.22 -17.42 8.92
CA LEU A 98 2.59 -18.80 8.59
C LEU A 98 2.24 -19.74 9.73
N ASN A 99 1.49 -20.82 9.45
CA ASN A 99 1.21 -21.83 10.46
C ASN A 99 2.50 -22.60 10.83
N PRO A 100 3.01 -22.48 12.09
CA PRO A 100 4.29 -23.06 12.48
C PRO A 100 4.30 -24.61 12.52
N ARG A 101 3.14 -25.24 12.39
CA ARG A 101 2.98 -26.70 12.45
C ARG A 101 2.93 -27.36 11.07
N ILE A 102 3.05 -26.57 10.00
CA ILE A 102 2.96 -27.05 8.61
C ILE A 102 4.27 -26.79 7.91
N GLY A 103 4.81 -27.77 7.18
CA GLY A 103 6.02 -27.63 6.39
C GLY A 103 5.84 -26.60 5.27
N VAL A 104 6.95 -25.91 4.93
CA VAL A 104 6.94 -24.74 4.01
C VAL A 104 6.37 -25.07 2.64
N GLY A 105 6.74 -26.21 2.05
CA GLY A 105 6.16 -26.64 0.76
C GLY A 105 4.65 -26.75 0.81
N ARG A 106 4.10 -27.29 1.91
CA ARG A 106 2.65 -27.42 2.10
C ARG A 106 1.96 -26.06 2.32
N LEU A 107 2.62 -25.12 3.02
CA LEU A 107 2.12 -23.75 3.17
C LEU A 107 1.99 -23.03 1.83
N ILE A 108 2.94 -23.25 0.91
CA ILE A 108 2.91 -22.67 -0.44
C ILE A 108 1.87 -23.39 -1.32
N GLU A 109 1.66 -24.70 -1.13
CA GLU A 109 0.61 -25.46 -1.83
C GLU A 109 -0.81 -25.11 -1.37
N GLU A 110 -0.99 -24.64 -0.12
CA GLU A 110 -2.30 -24.44 0.51
C GLU A 110 -3.26 -23.60 -0.34
N PRO A 111 -2.87 -22.44 -0.94
CA PRO A 111 -3.77 -21.69 -1.81
C PRO A 111 -4.26 -22.49 -3.02
N LEU A 112 -3.40 -23.31 -3.64
CA LEU A 112 -3.78 -24.18 -4.75
C LEU A 112 -4.81 -25.21 -4.33
N ILE A 113 -4.65 -25.79 -3.13
CA ILE A 113 -5.59 -26.78 -2.56
C ILE A 113 -6.92 -26.14 -2.28
N VAL A 114 -6.94 -24.98 -1.60
CA VAL A 114 -8.16 -24.24 -1.27
C VAL A 114 -8.96 -23.88 -2.53
N HIS A 115 -8.28 -23.52 -3.62
CA HIS A 115 -8.93 -23.19 -4.88
C HIS A 115 -9.21 -24.40 -5.78
N GLY A 116 -8.79 -25.62 -5.41
CA GLY A 116 -9.01 -26.83 -6.18
C GLY A 116 -8.21 -26.88 -7.49
N ILE A 117 -7.02 -26.29 -7.52
CA ILE A 117 -6.18 -26.17 -8.72
C ILE A 117 -5.21 -27.35 -8.77
N GLY A 118 -5.20 -28.08 -9.87
CA GLY A 118 -4.26 -29.15 -10.19
C GLY A 118 -4.35 -30.39 -9.28
N THR A 119 -3.62 -31.41 -9.65
CA THR A 119 -3.38 -32.64 -8.88
C THR A 119 -2.37 -32.40 -7.75
N ALA A 120 -2.19 -33.36 -6.85
CA ALA A 120 -1.18 -33.26 -5.79
C ALA A 120 0.24 -33.10 -6.36
N ALA A 121 0.57 -33.82 -7.44
CA ALA A 121 1.88 -33.74 -8.09
C ALA A 121 2.12 -32.37 -8.74
N GLU A 122 1.09 -31.83 -9.43
CA GLU A 122 1.19 -30.50 -10.06
C GLU A 122 1.31 -29.37 -9.02
N ARG A 123 0.55 -29.44 -7.90
CA ARG A 123 0.65 -28.48 -6.81
C ARG A 123 2.05 -28.49 -6.19
N ARG A 124 2.60 -29.68 -5.97
CA ARG A 124 3.95 -29.85 -5.47
C ARG A 124 4.98 -29.21 -6.41
N ALA A 125 4.90 -29.52 -7.71
CA ALA A 125 5.81 -28.97 -8.70
C ALA A 125 5.74 -27.44 -8.78
N ARG A 126 4.52 -26.84 -8.74
CA ARG A 126 4.31 -25.39 -8.70
C ARG A 126 4.90 -24.75 -7.45
N ALA A 127 4.70 -25.37 -6.28
CA ALA A 127 5.27 -24.87 -5.03
C ALA A 127 6.79 -24.92 -5.05
N ASP A 128 7.40 -26.01 -5.54
CA ASP A 128 8.84 -26.17 -5.67
C ASP A 128 9.44 -25.15 -6.65
N ALA A 129 8.79 -24.91 -7.78
CA ALA A 129 9.18 -23.87 -8.75
C ALA A 129 9.09 -22.46 -8.13
N MET A 130 8.03 -22.17 -7.37
CA MET A 130 7.88 -20.89 -6.69
C MET A 130 8.92 -20.71 -5.57
N MET A 131 9.25 -21.77 -4.81
CA MET A 131 10.36 -21.73 -3.85
C MET A 131 11.66 -21.32 -4.54
N ALA A 132 12.01 -21.94 -5.66
CA ALA A 132 13.20 -21.60 -6.41
C ALA A 132 13.20 -20.15 -6.89
N ARG A 133 12.06 -19.62 -7.39
CA ARG A 133 11.92 -18.22 -7.82
C ARG A 133 12.16 -17.21 -6.71
N VAL A 134 11.71 -17.52 -5.49
CA VAL A 134 11.98 -16.64 -4.33
C VAL A 134 13.35 -16.88 -3.68
N GLY A 135 14.22 -17.70 -4.30
CA GLY A 135 15.56 -17.99 -3.84
C GLY A 135 15.63 -18.95 -2.65
N LEU A 136 14.63 -19.83 -2.50
CA LEU A 136 14.61 -20.91 -1.52
C LEU A 136 14.83 -22.26 -2.20
N SER A 137 15.70 -23.10 -1.64
CA SER A 137 15.91 -24.45 -2.16
C SER A 137 14.66 -25.32 -1.96
N PRO A 138 14.12 -25.98 -3.01
CA PRO A 138 13.04 -26.96 -2.87
C PRO A 138 13.34 -28.12 -1.91
N ALA A 139 14.61 -28.43 -1.67
CA ALA A 139 15.02 -29.43 -0.68
C ALA A 139 14.63 -29.04 0.77
N MET A 140 14.32 -27.76 1.02
CA MET A 140 13.88 -27.27 2.33
C MET A 140 12.35 -27.34 2.53
N ARG A 141 11.61 -27.90 1.59
CA ARG A 141 10.12 -27.88 1.59
C ARG A 141 9.48 -28.51 2.84
N ASP A 142 10.15 -29.51 3.43
CA ASP A 142 9.61 -30.25 4.59
C ASP A 142 10.01 -29.61 5.93
N ARG A 143 10.84 -28.55 5.89
CA ARG A 143 11.18 -27.77 7.08
C ARG A 143 10.00 -26.90 7.51
N TYR A 144 9.99 -26.56 8.79
CA TYR A 144 8.98 -25.70 9.40
C TYR A 144 9.38 -24.22 9.40
N PRO A 145 8.43 -23.27 9.43
CA PRO A 145 8.74 -21.84 9.40
C PRO A 145 9.75 -21.37 10.46
N HIS A 146 9.74 -21.95 11.64
CA HIS A 146 10.65 -21.57 12.72
C HIS A 146 12.12 -21.91 12.45
N GLU A 147 12.41 -22.79 11.48
CA GLU A 147 13.77 -23.15 11.05
C GLU A 147 14.38 -22.18 10.03
N PHE A 148 13.64 -21.12 9.65
CA PHE A 148 14.04 -20.12 8.66
C PHE A 148 14.31 -18.76 9.30
N SER A 149 15.23 -17.98 8.70
CA SER A 149 15.45 -16.58 9.08
C SER A 149 14.23 -15.70 8.78
N GLY A 150 14.16 -14.48 9.33
CA GLY A 150 13.09 -13.52 9.06
C GLY A 150 12.90 -13.24 7.57
N GLY A 151 13.99 -12.96 6.85
CA GLY A 151 13.94 -12.74 5.40
C GLY A 151 13.52 -13.97 4.60
N GLN A 152 13.92 -15.17 5.01
CA GLN A 152 13.46 -16.40 4.38
C GLN A 152 11.97 -16.65 4.63
N ARG A 153 11.45 -16.36 5.82
CA ARG A 153 9.99 -16.43 6.10
C ARG A 153 9.21 -15.43 5.26
N GLN A 154 9.75 -14.23 5.06
CA GLN A 154 9.13 -13.26 4.16
C GLN A 154 9.07 -13.77 2.72
N ARG A 155 10.15 -14.39 2.23
CA ARG A 155 10.17 -15.05 0.90
C ARG A 155 9.12 -16.17 0.79
N ILE A 156 8.91 -16.95 1.87
CA ILE A 156 7.84 -17.97 1.95
C ILE A 156 6.46 -17.30 1.83
N GLY A 157 6.22 -16.20 2.55
CA GLY A 157 4.98 -15.42 2.47
C GLY A 157 4.71 -14.90 1.06
N ILE A 158 5.75 -14.38 0.39
CA ILE A 158 5.68 -13.91 -1.01
C ILE A 158 5.36 -15.10 -1.94
N ALA A 159 6.06 -16.23 -1.80
CA ALA A 159 5.82 -17.43 -2.59
C ALA A 159 4.37 -17.94 -2.44
N ARG A 160 3.84 -17.96 -1.21
CA ARG A 160 2.45 -18.33 -0.94
C ARG A 160 1.45 -17.39 -1.62
N GLY A 161 1.73 -16.08 -1.61
CA GLY A 161 0.90 -15.09 -2.30
C GLY A 161 0.93 -15.23 -3.81
N LEU A 162 2.08 -15.57 -4.39
CA LEU A 162 2.29 -15.61 -5.84
C LEU A 162 1.97 -16.96 -6.49
N VAL A 163 1.86 -18.07 -5.74
CA VAL A 163 1.66 -19.41 -6.30
C VAL A 163 0.35 -19.57 -7.09
N LEU A 164 -0.62 -18.68 -6.85
CA LEU A 164 -1.88 -18.60 -7.61
C LEU A 164 -1.75 -17.75 -8.87
N GLU A 165 -0.60 -17.12 -9.11
CA GLU A 165 -0.38 -16.16 -10.21
C GLU A 165 -1.47 -15.07 -10.21
N PRO A 166 -1.60 -14.27 -9.11
CA PRO A 166 -2.62 -13.26 -9.00
C PRO A 166 -2.35 -12.11 -9.97
N ASP A 167 -3.39 -11.38 -10.38
CA ASP A 167 -3.25 -10.16 -11.17
C ASP A 167 -2.71 -8.99 -10.31
N LEU A 168 -3.07 -8.98 -9.02
CA LEU A 168 -2.66 -7.96 -8.03
C LEU A 168 -2.16 -8.62 -6.74
N LEU A 169 -0.97 -8.24 -6.30
CA LEU A 169 -0.43 -8.57 -4.98
C LEU A 169 -0.40 -7.33 -4.10
N ILE A 170 -1.09 -7.37 -2.96
CA ILE A 170 -1.03 -6.33 -1.94
C ILE A 170 0.07 -6.70 -0.95
N CYS A 171 1.11 -5.89 -0.86
CA CYS A 171 2.22 -6.06 0.05
C CYS A 171 2.05 -5.10 1.24
N ASP A 172 1.59 -5.61 2.39
CA ASP A 172 1.36 -4.81 3.59
C ASP A 172 2.62 -4.79 4.44
N GLU A 173 3.41 -3.73 4.35
CA GLU A 173 4.69 -3.52 5.03
C GLU A 173 5.63 -4.76 4.96
N PRO A 174 5.91 -5.28 3.75
CA PRO A 174 6.53 -6.60 3.60
C PRO A 174 7.99 -6.67 4.09
N VAL A 175 8.60 -5.54 4.45
CA VAL A 175 10.01 -5.46 4.86
C VAL A 175 10.22 -4.78 6.21
N SER A 176 9.17 -4.30 6.88
CA SER A 176 9.28 -3.46 8.09
C SER A 176 9.95 -4.15 9.29
N ALA A 177 9.90 -5.48 9.36
CA ALA A 177 10.48 -6.28 10.46
C ALA A 177 11.87 -6.87 10.13
N LEU A 178 12.49 -6.45 9.00
CA LEU A 178 13.76 -6.98 8.52
C LEU A 178 14.88 -5.95 8.69
N ASP A 179 16.13 -6.43 8.77
CA ASP A 179 17.29 -5.54 8.69
C ASP A 179 17.48 -4.96 7.28
N LEU A 180 18.17 -3.81 7.17
CA LEU A 180 18.32 -3.06 5.92
C LEU A 180 18.86 -3.88 4.75
N SER A 181 19.79 -4.81 5.01
CA SER A 181 20.40 -5.62 3.96
C SER A 181 19.42 -6.64 3.39
N VAL A 182 18.61 -7.24 4.26
CA VAL A 182 17.57 -8.20 3.89
C VAL A 182 16.37 -7.48 3.26
N GLN A 183 16.04 -6.27 3.73
CA GLN A 183 15.02 -5.42 3.08
C GLN A 183 15.34 -5.21 1.60
N ALA A 184 16.57 -4.75 1.29
CA ALA A 184 17.00 -4.53 -0.09
C ALA A 184 16.86 -5.79 -0.96
N GLN A 185 17.25 -6.95 -0.41
CA GLN A 185 17.12 -8.23 -1.12
C GLN A 185 15.65 -8.61 -1.41
N VAL A 186 14.74 -8.38 -0.47
CA VAL A 186 13.30 -8.67 -0.66
C VAL A 186 12.66 -7.71 -1.64
N ILE A 187 13.06 -6.43 -1.63
CA ILE A 187 12.56 -5.42 -2.57
C ILE A 187 13.01 -5.77 -4.00
N ASN A 188 14.31 -6.05 -4.19
CA ASN A 188 14.83 -6.47 -5.50
C ASN A 188 14.13 -7.74 -6.00
N LEU A 189 13.91 -8.72 -5.12
CA LEU A 189 13.14 -9.92 -5.46
C LEU A 189 11.72 -9.56 -5.96
N LEU A 190 11.01 -8.63 -5.33
CA LEU A 190 9.67 -8.21 -5.78
C LEU A 190 9.71 -7.51 -7.13
N VAL A 191 10.73 -6.67 -7.38
CA VAL A 191 10.95 -6.02 -8.69
C VAL A 191 11.22 -7.05 -9.78
N ASP A 192 12.10 -8.02 -9.53
CA ASP A 192 12.44 -9.08 -10.47
C ASP A 192 11.21 -9.95 -10.78
N LEU A 193 10.44 -10.33 -9.76
CA LEU A 193 9.21 -11.10 -9.91
C LEU A 193 8.13 -10.33 -10.68
N GLN A 194 8.03 -9.01 -10.51
CA GLN A 194 7.12 -8.18 -11.28
C GLN A 194 7.50 -8.18 -12.77
N ALA A 195 8.79 -7.99 -13.07
CA ALA A 195 9.28 -8.00 -14.44
C ALA A 195 9.09 -9.38 -15.11
N GLU A 196 9.28 -10.48 -14.37
CA GLU A 196 9.12 -11.85 -14.89
C GLU A 196 7.65 -12.23 -15.10
N LEU A 197 6.78 -11.91 -14.13
CA LEU A 197 5.42 -12.46 -14.06
C LEU A 197 4.34 -11.45 -14.49
N GLY A 198 4.67 -10.17 -14.62
CA GLY A 198 3.75 -9.12 -15.07
C GLY A 198 2.62 -8.78 -14.10
N HIS A 199 2.81 -9.06 -12.81
CA HIS A 199 1.86 -8.71 -11.75
C HIS A 199 1.79 -7.20 -11.53
N SER A 200 0.68 -6.76 -10.94
CA SER A 200 0.56 -5.42 -10.37
C SER A 200 0.77 -5.48 -8.86
N TYR A 201 1.30 -4.40 -8.28
CA TYR A 201 1.45 -4.31 -6.84
C TYR A 201 0.70 -3.12 -6.24
N LEU A 202 0.10 -3.33 -5.06
CA LEU A 202 -0.18 -2.26 -4.10
C LEU A 202 0.82 -2.42 -2.96
N PHE A 203 1.85 -1.59 -2.95
CA PHE A 203 2.95 -1.67 -2.00
C PHE A 203 2.72 -0.68 -0.86
N ILE A 204 2.37 -1.18 0.32
CA ILE A 204 2.10 -0.39 1.52
C ILE A 204 3.39 -0.32 2.34
N SER A 205 3.85 0.89 2.65
CA SER A 205 5.00 1.12 3.53
C SER A 205 4.89 2.46 4.24
N HIS A 206 5.58 2.57 5.37
CA HIS A 206 5.90 3.85 6.00
C HIS A 206 7.31 4.34 5.64
N ASP A 207 8.13 3.49 5.03
CA ASP A 207 9.46 3.84 4.52
C ASP A 207 9.35 4.37 3.09
N LEU A 208 9.61 5.67 2.97
CA LEU A 208 9.46 6.40 1.73
C LEU A 208 10.55 6.06 0.71
N ALA A 209 11.78 5.78 1.16
CA ALA A 209 12.90 5.43 0.28
C ALA A 209 12.64 4.07 -0.42
N VAL A 210 12.05 3.14 0.31
CA VAL A 210 11.64 1.84 -0.23
C VAL A 210 10.58 2.02 -1.32
N VAL A 211 9.58 2.87 -1.07
CA VAL A 211 8.48 3.09 -2.01
C VAL A 211 8.96 3.85 -3.25
N GLU A 212 9.86 4.82 -3.10
CA GLU A 212 10.48 5.52 -4.23
C GLU A 212 11.18 4.57 -5.21
N HIS A 213 11.82 3.52 -4.67
CA HIS A 213 12.57 2.55 -5.47
C HIS A 213 11.68 1.60 -6.28
N ILE A 214 10.51 1.22 -5.76
CA ILE A 214 9.67 0.18 -6.37
C ILE A 214 8.42 0.72 -7.08
N ALA A 215 7.91 1.90 -6.68
CA ALA A 215 6.62 2.38 -7.15
C ALA A 215 6.71 3.23 -8.43
N ASP A 216 5.78 3.02 -9.35
CA ASP A 216 5.55 3.90 -10.50
C ASP A 216 4.81 5.16 -10.07
N ARG A 217 3.83 5.01 -9.17
CA ARG A 217 2.97 6.06 -8.65
C ARG A 217 2.76 5.88 -7.15
N ILE A 218 2.64 7.00 -6.43
CA ILE A 218 2.47 6.99 -4.98
C ILE A 218 1.16 7.67 -4.60
N LEU A 219 0.47 7.05 -3.66
CA LEU A 219 -0.69 7.59 -2.95
C LEU A 219 -0.26 7.92 -1.52
N VAL A 220 -0.46 9.15 -1.10
CA VAL A 220 -0.21 9.59 0.28
C VAL A 220 -1.52 9.56 1.05
N MET A 221 -1.55 8.78 2.14
CA MET A 221 -2.74 8.60 2.96
C MET A 221 -2.58 9.28 4.33
N TYR A 222 -3.57 10.06 4.73
CA TYR A 222 -3.64 10.71 6.02
C TYR A 222 -5.05 10.58 6.62
N LEU A 223 -5.14 10.09 7.86
CA LEU A 223 -6.42 9.88 8.59
C LEU A 223 -7.52 9.24 7.74
N GLY A 224 -7.20 8.14 7.06
CA GLY A 224 -8.15 7.38 6.27
C GLY A 224 -8.43 7.91 4.86
N ARG A 225 -7.86 9.05 4.45
CA ARG A 225 -8.08 9.69 3.15
C ARG A 225 -6.82 9.80 2.33
N ILE A 226 -6.95 9.74 1.00
CA ILE A 226 -5.85 10.06 0.09
C ILE A 226 -5.74 11.58 0.00
N VAL A 227 -4.57 12.11 0.34
CA VAL A 227 -4.32 13.56 0.32
C VAL A 227 -3.50 14.01 -0.88
N GLU A 228 -2.71 13.12 -1.46
CA GLU A 228 -1.96 13.38 -2.69
C GLU A 228 -1.73 12.09 -3.47
N SER A 229 -1.73 12.19 -4.81
CA SER A 229 -1.33 11.13 -5.74
C SER A 229 -0.45 11.74 -6.81
N ALA A 230 0.68 11.11 -7.11
CA ALA A 230 1.57 11.52 -8.19
C ALA A 230 2.47 10.37 -8.65
N VAL A 231 3.09 10.51 -9.83
CA VAL A 231 4.21 9.67 -10.25
C VAL A 231 5.30 9.74 -9.17
N ALA A 232 5.95 8.62 -8.87
CA ALA A 232 6.89 8.54 -7.74
C ALA A 232 7.98 9.61 -7.78
N THR A 233 8.63 9.80 -8.93
CA THR A 233 9.69 10.81 -9.12
C THR A 233 9.20 12.26 -8.92
N GLU A 234 7.95 12.54 -9.31
CA GLU A 234 7.36 13.87 -9.13
C GLU A 234 6.96 14.14 -7.69
N LEU A 235 6.43 13.14 -6.99
CA LEU A 235 6.04 13.29 -5.59
C LEU A 235 7.24 13.68 -4.72
N TRP A 236 8.40 13.06 -4.95
CA TRP A 236 9.61 13.32 -4.16
C TRP A 236 10.26 14.63 -4.50
N SER A 237 10.34 14.98 -5.79
CA SER A 237 10.98 16.23 -6.23
C SER A 237 10.12 17.46 -5.91
N ARG A 238 8.81 17.32 -5.94
CA ARG A 238 7.87 18.43 -5.81
C ARG A 238 6.54 18.02 -5.15
N PRO A 239 6.55 17.63 -3.85
CA PRO A 239 5.31 17.33 -3.12
C PRO A 239 4.44 18.58 -3.01
N LEU A 240 3.12 18.45 -3.22
CA LEU A 240 2.19 19.58 -3.21
C LEU A 240 1.45 19.70 -1.88
N HIS A 241 1.00 18.58 -1.30
CA HIS A 241 0.31 18.63 -0.03
C HIS A 241 1.32 18.90 1.11
N PRO A 242 1.04 19.83 2.06
CA PRO A 242 1.96 20.12 3.17
C PRO A 242 2.36 18.89 3.99
N TYR A 243 1.47 17.91 4.14
CA TYR A 243 1.80 16.64 4.77
C TYR A 243 2.81 15.82 3.96
N SER A 244 2.64 15.72 2.64
CA SER A 244 3.60 15.03 1.76
C SER A 244 4.97 15.69 1.78
N ARG A 245 5.01 17.03 1.85
CA ARG A 245 6.27 17.80 2.00
C ARG A 245 6.98 17.45 3.30
N GLY A 246 6.24 17.43 4.41
CA GLY A 246 6.79 17.04 5.69
C GLY A 246 7.27 15.60 5.73
N LEU A 247 6.53 14.65 5.11
CA LEU A 247 6.99 13.28 4.96
C LEU A 247 8.28 13.17 4.14
N ALA A 248 8.34 13.84 2.98
CA ALA A 248 9.52 13.85 2.13
C ALA A 248 10.74 14.50 2.81
N ALA A 249 10.51 15.55 3.61
CA ALA A 249 11.56 16.19 4.40
C ALA A 249 12.09 15.32 5.54
N ALA A 250 11.25 14.44 6.10
CA ALA A 250 11.61 13.49 7.16
C ALA A 250 12.32 12.23 6.62
N ALA A 251 12.30 11.99 5.30
CA ALA A 251 12.96 10.83 4.71
C ALA A 251 14.49 10.92 4.90
N PRO A 252 15.14 9.83 5.38
CA PRO A 252 16.59 9.81 5.55
C PRO A 252 17.32 10.05 4.22
N VAL A 253 18.32 10.92 4.24
CA VAL A 253 19.21 11.18 3.09
C VAL A 253 20.56 10.59 3.40
N ALA A 254 21.09 9.78 2.48
CA ALA A 254 22.38 9.12 2.67
C ALA A 254 23.56 10.11 2.73
N ASP A 255 23.44 11.29 2.10
CA ASP A 255 24.47 12.32 2.13
C ASP A 255 24.27 13.26 3.33
N PRO A 256 25.22 13.29 4.31
CA PRO A 256 25.13 14.14 5.49
C PRO A 256 25.16 15.66 5.18
N VAL A 257 25.76 16.07 4.06
CA VAL A 257 25.84 17.48 3.66
C VAL A 257 24.47 17.95 3.18
N THR A 258 23.85 17.18 2.29
CA THR A 258 22.51 17.43 1.78
C THR A 258 21.47 17.33 2.90
N ALA A 259 21.62 16.39 3.83
CA ALA A 259 20.73 16.24 4.99
C ALA A 259 20.72 17.48 5.89
N ARG A 260 21.89 18.12 6.13
CA ARG A 260 22.01 19.34 6.95
C ARG A 260 21.50 20.59 6.23
N ALA A 261 21.53 20.61 4.91
CA ALA A 261 21.09 21.73 4.10
C ALA A 261 19.58 21.76 3.86
N ARG A 262 18.87 20.64 4.13
CA ARG A 262 17.40 20.58 3.98
C ARG A 262 16.72 21.44 5.04
N PRO A 263 15.75 22.29 4.65
CA PRO A 263 14.90 22.98 5.63
C PRO A 263 14.20 21.94 6.50
N SER A 264 14.26 22.11 7.82
CA SER A 264 13.52 21.27 8.77
C SER A 264 12.01 21.61 8.70
N GLU A 265 11.34 21.20 7.65
CA GLU A 265 9.87 21.22 7.56
C GLU A 265 9.29 20.08 8.40
N LEU A 266 9.58 20.08 9.72
CA LEU A 266 9.05 19.08 10.62
C LEU A 266 7.53 19.24 10.73
N ILE A 267 6.81 18.15 10.51
CA ILE A 267 5.39 18.07 10.81
C ILE A 267 5.24 18.25 12.33
N ARG A 268 4.59 19.33 12.77
CA ARG A 268 4.43 19.65 14.18
C ARG A 268 3.22 18.96 14.78
N GLY A 269 3.30 18.62 16.07
CA GLY A 269 2.20 18.04 16.83
C GLY A 269 1.95 16.55 16.56
N ASP A 270 1.13 15.95 17.41
CA ASP A 270 0.76 14.54 17.35
C ASP A 270 -0.27 14.25 16.25
N VAL A 271 -0.30 13.01 15.79
CA VAL A 271 -1.33 12.55 14.84
C VAL A 271 -2.70 12.55 15.56
N PRO A 272 -3.70 13.25 15.04
CA PRO A 272 -5.04 13.19 15.59
C PRO A 272 -5.60 11.77 15.56
N SER A 273 -6.47 11.47 16.54
CA SER A 273 -7.10 10.16 16.64
C SER A 273 -8.13 9.95 15.52
N LEU A 274 -8.18 8.73 14.97
CA LEU A 274 -9.24 8.30 14.05
C LEU A 274 -10.64 8.25 14.71
N PHE A 275 -10.72 8.35 16.04
CA PHE A 275 -12.00 8.52 16.77
C PHE A 275 -12.51 9.96 16.73
N SER A 276 -11.60 10.94 16.62
CA SER A 276 -11.90 12.36 16.65
C SER A 276 -11.15 13.05 15.52
N VAL A 277 -11.56 12.74 14.28
CA VAL A 277 -10.98 13.37 13.09
C VAL A 277 -11.32 14.85 13.10
N PRO A 278 -10.33 15.76 12.94
CA PRO A 278 -10.58 17.19 12.87
C PRO A 278 -11.60 17.55 11.77
N SER A 279 -12.42 18.58 12.01
CA SER A 279 -13.35 19.12 11.01
C SER A 279 -12.59 19.65 9.79
N GLY A 280 -13.23 19.72 8.65
CA GLY A 280 -12.63 20.23 7.42
C GLY A 280 -11.45 19.38 6.94
N CYS A 281 -10.32 20.01 6.63
CA CYS A 281 -9.08 19.31 6.29
C CYS A 281 -8.50 18.62 7.52
N GLY A 282 -8.42 17.29 7.53
CA GLY A 282 -7.89 16.53 8.68
C GLY A 282 -6.46 16.93 9.09
N PHE A 283 -5.68 17.51 8.17
CA PHE A 283 -4.32 17.97 8.45
C PHE A 283 -4.24 19.40 9.00
N HIS A 284 -5.33 20.19 9.00
CA HIS A 284 -5.29 21.61 9.37
C HIS A 284 -4.64 21.91 10.73
N PRO A 285 -4.77 21.08 11.81
CA PRO A 285 -4.13 21.40 13.09
C PRO A 285 -2.60 21.31 13.05
N ARG A 286 -2.05 20.60 12.09
CA ARG A 286 -0.60 20.37 11.91
C ARG A 286 -0.05 21.15 10.70
N CYS A 287 -0.91 21.82 9.95
CA CYS A 287 -0.55 22.47 8.69
C CYS A 287 0.02 23.87 8.92
N PRO A 288 1.27 24.16 8.51
CA PRO A 288 1.89 25.48 8.71
C PRO A 288 1.24 26.60 7.87
N ILE A 289 0.43 26.22 6.86
CA ILE A 289 -0.22 27.16 5.94
C ILE A 289 -1.75 27.04 5.99
N ALA A 290 -2.30 26.56 7.11
CA ALA A 290 -3.76 26.46 7.28
C ALA A 290 -4.44 27.82 7.18
N ILE A 291 -5.65 27.84 6.59
CA ILE A 291 -6.55 29.00 6.49
C ILE A 291 -7.92 28.61 7.04
N ASP A 292 -8.79 29.58 7.30
CA ASP A 292 -10.14 29.34 7.88
C ASP A 292 -10.94 28.31 7.08
N ARG A 293 -10.84 28.33 5.76
CA ARG A 293 -11.49 27.34 4.90
C ARG A 293 -11.07 25.90 5.22
N CYS A 294 -9.80 25.69 5.64
CA CYS A 294 -9.30 24.37 6.02
C CYS A 294 -9.96 23.82 7.29
N VAL A 295 -10.42 24.69 8.19
CA VAL A 295 -11.14 24.30 9.41
C VAL A 295 -12.59 23.94 9.13
N LEU A 296 -13.21 24.63 8.17
CA LEU A 296 -14.64 24.54 7.90
C LEU A 296 -15.00 23.48 6.85
N HIS A 297 -14.15 23.29 5.84
CA HIS A 297 -14.45 22.44 4.67
C HIS A 297 -13.36 21.42 4.40
N PRO A 298 -13.71 20.13 4.20
CA PRO A 298 -12.74 19.13 3.74
C PRO A 298 -12.36 19.44 2.28
N PRO A 299 -11.07 19.42 1.94
CA PRO A 299 -10.67 19.55 0.54
C PRO A 299 -10.97 18.25 -0.21
N GLU A 300 -11.51 18.38 -1.42
CA GLU A 300 -11.68 17.28 -2.34
C GLU A 300 -10.35 16.93 -3.00
N LEU A 301 -10.14 15.66 -3.35
CA LEU A 301 -8.99 15.21 -4.13
C LEU A 301 -9.15 15.68 -5.58
N GLN A 302 -8.55 16.80 -5.93
CA GLN A 302 -8.64 17.43 -7.25
C GLN A 302 -7.57 16.87 -8.18
N ALA A 303 -7.99 16.41 -9.35
CA ALA A 303 -7.07 16.03 -10.41
C ALA A 303 -6.40 17.29 -10.99
N LEU A 304 -5.09 17.20 -11.20
CA LEU A 304 -4.24 18.24 -11.78
C LEU A 304 -3.60 17.71 -13.07
N SER A 305 -2.87 18.56 -13.80
CA SER A 305 -2.06 18.14 -14.94
C SER A 305 -1.01 17.06 -14.55
N GLY A 306 -0.60 16.21 -15.49
CA GLY A 306 0.48 15.23 -15.29
C GLY A 306 0.15 14.04 -14.40
N ASN A 307 -1.07 13.53 -14.39
CA ASN A 307 -1.52 12.40 -13.53
C ASN A 307 -1.35 12.65 -12.02
N ARG A 308 -1.42 13.90 -11.60
CA ARG A 308 -1.38 14.28 -10.19
C ARG A 308 -2.79 14.55 -9.66
N ALA A 309 -2.98 14.29 -8.37
CA ALA A 309 -4.17 14.73 -7.65
C ALA A 309 -3.78 15.17 -6.23
N VAL A 310 -4.45 16.21 -5.70
CA VAL A 310 -4.15 16.72 -4.36
C VAL A 310 -5.41 17.23 -3.68
N ALA A 311 -5.54 16.93 -2.38
CA ALA A 311 -6.61 17.40 -1.52
C ALA A 311 -6.12 18.59 -0.67
N CYS A 312 -5.96 19.77 -1.27
CA CYS A 312 -5.48 20.95 -0.57
C CYS A 312 -6.11 22.23 -1.12
N HIS A 313 -6.71 23.07 -0.26
CA HIS A 313 -7.31 24.35 -0.64
C HIS A 313 -6.31 25.42 -1.13
N ARG A 314 -5.01 25.20 -0.84
CA ARG A 314 -3.94 26.16 -1.16
C ARG A 314 -3.18 25.80 -2.44
N VAL A 315 -3.53 24.70 -3.11
CA VAL A 315 -2.90 24.34 -4.38
C VAL A 315 -3.66 24.99 -5.52
N ALA A 316 -2.90 25.65 -6.41
CA ALA A 316 -3.42 26.23 -7.65
C ALA A 316 -2.53 25.87 -8.82
N GLU A 317 -3.11 25.62 -9.99
CA GLU A 317 -2.40 25.54 -11.26
C GLU A 317 -2.17 26.96 -11.80
N SER A 318 -0.94 27.27 -12.17
CA SER A 318 -0.65 28.49 -12.91
C SER A 318 -1.10 28.34 -14.38
N ARG A 319 -1.37 29.47 -15.06
CA ARG A 319 -1.72 29.49 -16.51
C ARG A 319 -0.63 28.87 -17.41
N ASP A 320 0.60 28.79 -16.92
CA ASP A 320 1.76 28.24 -17.62
C ASP A 320 2.01 26.75 -17.27
N GLY A 321 1.03 26.07 -16.68
CA GLY A 321 1.13 24.64 -16.28
C GLY A 321 1.97 24.38 -15.03
N GLY A 322 2.45 25.44 -14.34
CA GLY A 322 3.10 25.33 -13.06
C GLY A 322 2.10 25.15 -11.92
N ILE A 323 2.31 24.15 -11.05
CA ILE A 323 1.48 23.91 -9.87
C ILE A 323 2.19 24.50 -8.67
N THR A 324 1.55 25.43 -7.95
CA THR A 324 2.16 26.09 -6.77
C THR A 324 1.19 26.09 -5.59
N LEU A 325 1.76 26.19 -4.37
CA LEU A 325 0.96 26.54 -3.20
C LEU A 325 0.64 28.04 -3.28
N ALA A 326 -0.65 28.38 -3.41
CA ALA A 326 -1.08 29.79 -3.41
C ALA A 326 -0.72 30.45 -2.07
N GLY A 327 0.05 31.54 -2.12
CA GLY A 327 0.31 32.42 -0.98
C GLY A 327 1.55 32.07 -0.14
N ASN A 328 2.62 31.54 -0.72
CA ASN A 328 3.96 31.78 -0.15
C ASN A 328 4.44 33.14 -0.70
N PRO A 329 4.59 34.20 0.12
CA PRO A 329 5.47 35.30 -0.26
C PRO A 329 6.89 34.70 -0.33
N VAL A 330 7.60 35.01 -1.39
CA VAL A 330 9.04 34.81 -1.58
C VAL A 330 9.81 35.49 -0.44
#